data_49b3d00bcec8acb5aff25bba830475ea
#
_entry.id   49b3d00bcec8acb5aff25bba830475ea
#
_cell.length_a   1.000
_cell.length_b   1.000
_cell.length_c   1.000
_cell.angle_alpha   90.00
_cell.angle_beta   90.00
_cell.angle_gamma   90.00
#
_symmetry.space_group_name_H-M   'P 1'
#
loop_
_entity.id
_entity.type
_entity.pdbx_description
1 polymer ?
#
loop_
_entity_poly.entity_id
_entity_poly.type
_entity_poly.pdbx_seq_one_letter_code
_entity_poly.pdbx_strand_id
1 'polypeptide(L)'
;VPVTITNDQVLEQADLAYDVVGKKTATINFKIRTKDDYKVKASDFNAYADLSEMYDVTGAIPIRVEVVNNEELLESTPVVKSPEVIKITTEALQTKAFTLKAYPQGKAADGYEAGEVTMVPSQVTVKGPTSLIGQISSVGIRFNIDGAAADVGGTATPEYFDANGNVLSDLGDSVKTVGGDVSYTMQILKVKEVPLDFDVSGEVADGYRYTGPKTDIKSVSVAGLKTDLASVSTLTIQGPSLNVQGATKNVECEIDLDDYLPSGLTIVGLDSTTINVTLQVEKLIEKTFTVKPEDVTLNGKNSSYSYTVEDTKMEVKVQGLEEDLSSLSAAKMNIRVDVSGMGLGEHTAAA
;
A
#
# COMPACT_ATOMS: atom_id res chain seq x y z
N VAL A 1 44.61 25.97 21.10
CA VAL A 1 43.33 26.66 21.06
C VAL A 1 42.60 26.21 19.77
N PRO A 2 41.29 25.93 19.80
CA PRO A 2 40.50 25.72 18.60
C PRO A 2 40.48 26.95 17.69
N VAL A 3 40.54 26.74 16.38
CA VAL A 3 40.47 27.84 15.40
C VAL A 3 39.04 27.94 14.86
N THR A 4 38.43 29.08 15.02
CA THR A 4 37.09 29.39 14.48
C THR A 4 37.24 30.01 13.09
N ILE A 5 36.45 29.54 12.14
CA ILE A 5 36.36 30.15 10.83
C ILE A 5 35.34 31.29 10.91
N THR A 6 35.69 32.46 10.36
CA THR A 6 34.82 33.63 10.34
C THR A 6 34.61 34.10 8.88
N ASN A 7 33.55 34.92 8.68
CA ASN A 7 33.20 35.50 7.37
C ASN A 7 32.91 34.45 6.26
N ASP A 8 32.30 33.31 6.63
CA ASP A 8 31.88 32.24 5.73
C ASP A 8 30.92 32.70 4.60
N GLN A 9 30.18 33.76 4.87
CA GLN A 9 29.30 34.41 3.87
C GLN A 9 30.03 34.86 2.59
N VAL A 10 31.35 35.08 2.64
CA VAL A 10 32.13 35.47 1.45
C VAL A 10 32.15 34.35 0.43
N LEU A 11 32.26 33.10 0.87
CA LEU A 11 32.21 31.94 -0.02
C LEU A 11 30.78 31.59 -0.41
N GLU A 12 29.82 31.75 0.52
CA GLU A 12 28.40 31.52 0.21
C GLU A 12 27.88 32.47 -0.88
N GLN A 13 28.31 33.75 -0.88
CA GLN A 13 28.00 34.74 -1.92
C GLN A 13 28.63 34.41 -3.29
N ALA A 14 29.75 33.66 -3.26
CA ALA A 14 30.41 33.18 -4.46
C ALA A 14 29.86 31.81 -4.92
N ASP A 15 28.77 31.29 -4.28
CA ASP A 15 28.23 29.96 -4.49
C ASP A 15 29.28 28.85 -4.29
N LEU A 16 30.13 28.99 -3.27
CA LEU A 16 31.13 28.02 -2.88
C LEU A 16 30.89 27.48 -1.46
N ALA A 17 31.01 26.18 -1.29
CA ALA A 17 31.19 25.53 0.00
C ALA A 17 32.70 25.35 0.27
N TYR A 18 33.07 25.11 1.52
CA TYR A 18 34.44 24.81 1.87
C TYR A 18 34.55 23.70 2.93
N ASP A 19 35.68 22.98 2.86
CA ASP A 19 36.08 22.05 3.88
C ASP A 19 37.48 22.41 4.40
N VAL A 20 37.65 22.33 5.73
CA VAL A 20 38.93 22.61 6.38
C VAL A 20 39.83 21.38 6.27
N VAL A 21 41.00 21.58 5.66
CA VAL A 21 42.02 20.54 5.50
C VAL A 21 42.99 20.58 6.69
N GLY A 22 43.05 19.49 7.44
CA GLY A 22 43.99 19.32 8.53
C GLY A 22 43.45 19.68 9.92
N LYS A 23 44.32 20.16 10.82
CA LYS A 23 43.97 20.40 12.21
C LYS A 23 43.21 21.73 12.39
N LYS A 24 42.11 21.70 13.06
CA LYS A 24 41.32 22.89 13.47
C LYS A 24 41.77 23.46 14.82
N THR A 25 43.04 23.30 15.16
CA THR A 25 43.63 23.82 16.42
C THR A 25 44.97 24.46 16.17
N ALA A 26 45.26 25.55 16.87
CA ALA A 26 46.52 26.23 16.77
C ALA A 26 47.24 26.24 18.15
N THR A 27 48.56 26.19 18.09
CA THR A 27 49.43 26.39 19.22
C THR A 27 49.79 27.87 19.30
N ILE A 28 49.54 28.49 20.47
CA ILE A 28 49.79 29.91 20.73
C ILE A 28 50.97 30.01 21.67
N ASN A 29 51.95 30.88 21.34
CA ASN A 29 53.09 31.21 22.17
C ASN A 29 52.89 32.62 22.75
N PHE A 30 53.15 32.76 24.05
CA PHE A 30 53.16 34.02 24.76
C PHE A 30 54.18 33.96 25.91
N LYS A 31 54.55 35.09 26.48
CA LYS A 31 55.36 35.17 27.69
C LYS A 31 54.54 35.60 28.87
N ILE A 32 54.76 34.94 30.02
CA ILE A 32 54.10 35.20 31.27
C ILE A 32 55.01 34.99 32.46
N ARG A 33 54.76 35.65 33.58
CA ARG A 33 55.52 35.39 34.81
C ARG A 33 55.21 34.00 35.35
N THR A 34 56.23 33.25 35.76
CA THR A 34 56.07 31.89 36.28
C THR A 34 55.08 31.77 37.42
N LYS A 35 54.94 32.79 38.25
CA LYS A 35 53.94 32.84 39.35
C LYS A 35 52.49 32.94 38.88
N ASP A 36 52.25 33.39 37.66
CA ASP A 36 50.91 33.65 37.12
C ASP A 36 50.51 32.63 36.05
N ASP A 37 51.41 31.69 35.68
CA ASP A 37 51.22 30.72 34.63
C ASP A 37 49.96 29.90 34.78
N TYR A 38 49.60 29.48 35.99
CA TYR A 38 48.40 28.68 36.27
C TYR A 38 47.09 29.43 36.05
N LYS A 39 47.10 30.76 35.90
CA LYS A 39 45.93 31.61 35.74
C LYS A 39 45.46 31.70 34.30
N VAL A 40 46.35 31.52 33.34
CA VAL A 40 46.08 31.65 31.91
C VAL A 40 45.73 30.29 31.32
N LYS A 41 44.60 30.20 30.62
CA LYS A 41 44.03 29.00 30.04
C LYS A 41 43.85 29.17 28.53
N ALA A 42 43.65 28.07 27.82
CA ALA A 42 43.34 28.10 26.39
C ALA A 42 42.07 28.88 26.05
N SER A 43 41.11 28.97 27.01
CA SER A 43 39.88 29.75 26.88
C SER A 43 40.08 31.26 26.94
N ASP A 44 41.27 31.72 27.35
CA ASP A 44 41.58 33.15 27.41
C ASP A 44 41.98 33.70 26.03
N PHE A 45 42.12 32.82 25.04
CA PHE A 45 42.51 33.16 23.68
C PHE A 45 41.40 32.72 22.68
N ASN A 46 41.11 33.61 21.76
CA ASN A 46 40.29 33.30 20.58
C ASN A 46 41.20 33.24 19.35
N ALA A 47 41.34 32.05 18.80
CA ALA A 47 42.07 31.86 17.52
C ALA A 47 41.01 31.79 16.41
N TYR A 48 41.20 32.56 15.35
CA TYR A 48 40.31 32.57 14.21
C TYR A 48 41.04 32.69 12.87
N ALA A 49 40.36 32.26 11.80
CA ALA A 49 40.81 32.44 10.44
C ALA A 49 39.67 33.08 9.64
N ASP A 50 39.94 34.23 9.08
CA ASP A 50 38.97 35.03 8.31
C ASP A 50 39.01 34.67 6.84
N LEU A 51 37.93 34.17 6.30
CA LEU A 51 37.82 33.77 4.90
C LEU A 51 38.02 34.93 3.92
N SER A 52 37.79 36.17 4.37
CA SER A 52 38.08 37.36 3.54
C SER A 52 39.58 37.59 3.34
N GLU A 53 40.43 36.99 4.16
CA GLU A 53 41.89 37.07 4.08
C GLU A 53 42.52 35.85 3.35
N MET A 54 41.72 35.06 2.63
CA MET A 54 42.21 33.88 1.89
C MET A 54 43.20 34.27 0.82
N TYR A 55 44.40 33.69 0.89
CA TYR A 55 45.42 33.86 -0.12
C TYR A 55 45.13 33.02 -1.37
N ASP A 56 44.74 33.66 -2.42
CA ASP A 56 44.55 33.16 -3.76
C ASP A 56 43.94 31.73 -3.89
N VAL A 57 44.26 31.03 -4.94
CA VAL A 57 43.80 29.68 -5.25
C VAL A 57 44.37 28.58 -4.34
N THR A 58 45.27 28.90 -3.40
CA THR A 58 45.87 27.90 -2.50
C THR A 58 45.00 27.52 -1.32
N GLY A 59 43.94 28.32 -1.06
CA GLY A 59 43.00 28.11 0.04
C GLY A 59 43.66 28.28 1.42
N ALA A 60 44.83 28.95 1.49
CA ALA A 60 45.51 29.20 2.76
C ALA A 60 44.97 30.49 3.41
N ILE A 61 44.61 30.42 4.69
CA ILE A 61 44.09 31.54 5.47
C ILE A 61 44.95 31.70 6.71
N PRO A 62 45.46 32.90 7.00
CA PRO A 62 46.25 33.17 8.22
C PRO A 62 45.43 32.97 9.47
N ILE A 63 46.00 32.31 10.46
CA ILE A 63 45.39 32.19 11.77
C ILE A 63 45.79 33.38 12.62
N ARG A 64 44.77 34.10 13.12
CA ARG A 64 44.98 35.21 14.04
C ARG A 64 44.56 34.81 15.47
N VAL A 65 45.15 35.46 16.44
CA VAL A 65 44.81 35.25 17.86
C VAL A 65 44.54 36.57 18.54
N GLU A 66 43.47 36.58 19.29
CA GLU A 66 43.06 37.67 20.18
C GLU A 66 43.03 37.19 21.61
N VAL A 67 43.36 38.07 22.54
CA VAL A 67 43.24 37.81 23.97
C VAL A 67 41.82 38.22 24.43
N VAL A 68 41.12 37.30 25.03
CA VAL A 68 39.74 37.54 25.54
C VAL A 68 39.75 37.85 26.99
N ASN A 69 40.63 37.19 27.78
CA ASN A 69 40.76 37.39 29.22
C ASN A 69 42.22 37.36 29.65
N ASN A 70 42.52 37.95 30.83
CA ASN A 70 43.83 37.92 31.47
C ASN A 70 44.98 38.57 30.66
N GLU A 71 44.66 39.52 29.78
CA GLU A 71 45.65 40.21 28.93
C GLU A 71 46.72 40.89 29.77
N GLU A 72 46.34 41.45 30.94
CA GLU A 72 47.23 42.15 31.88
C GLU A 72 48.29 41.24 32.50
N LEU A 73 48.13 39.92 32.43
CA LEU A 73 49.10 38.94 32.92
C LEU A 73 50.19 38.60 31.90
N LEU A 74 50.00 38.98 30.65
CA LEU A 74 50.88 38.64 29.53
C LEU A 74 52.01 39.69 29.45
N GLU A 75 53.26 39.22 29.30
CA GLU A 75 54.47 40.05 29.07
C GLU A 75 54.79 40.23 27.57
N SER A 76 54.10 39.52 26.68
CA SER A 76 54.24 39.67 25.24
C SER A 76 52.91 39.41 24.53
N THR A 77 52.72 40.06 23.40
CA THR A 77 51.61 39.74 22.48
C THR A 77 51.66 38.26 22.08
N PRO A 78 50.57 37.54 22.22
CA PRO A 78 50.46 36.16 21.77
C PRO A 78 50.68 36.06 20.28
N VAL A 79 51.37 35.02 19.84
CA VAL A 79 51.58 34.71 18.41
C VAL A 79 51.26 33.27 18.14
N VAL A 80 50.67 33.03 16.98
CA VAL A 80 50.36 31.66 16.47
C VAL A 80 51.69 31.01 16.08
N LYS A 81 51.99 29.82 16.64
CA LYS A 81 53.21 29.10 16.43
C LYS A 81 53.11 28.01 15.38
N SER A 82 51.99 27.26 15.42
CA SER A 82 51.77 26.13 14.48
C SER A 82 50.34 25.62 14.60
N PRO A 83 49.66 25.42 13.47
CA PRO A 83 49.96 25.94 12.12
C PRO A 83 49.76 27.47 12.10
N GLU A 84 50.49 28.18 11.26
CA GLU A 84 50.32 29.65 11.07
C GLU A 84 49.16 29.96 10.11
N VAL A 85 48.80 28.97 9.25
CA VAL A 85 47.70 29.07 8.31
C VAL A 85 46.79 27.82 8.43
N ILE A 86 45.52 28.01 8.23
CA ILE A 86 44.58 26.92 7.99
C ILE A 86 44.35 26.83 6.48
N LYS A 87 44.21 25.62 5.98
CA LYS A 87 43.89 25.39 4.57
C LYS A 87 42.44 24.94 4.42
N ILE A 88 41.81 25.42 3.36
CA ILE A 88 40.49 24.97 2.95
C ILE A 88 40.57 24.46 1.51
N THR A 89 39.66 23.58 1.18
CA THR A 89 39.27 23.24 -0.19
C THR A 89 37.89 23.79 -0.44
N THR A 90 37.68 24.31 -1.64
CA THR A 90 36.36 24.86 -2.03
C THR A 90 35.72 24.00 -3.09
N GLU A 91 34.41 23.92 -3.06
CA GLU A 91 33.61 23.23 -4.06
C GLU A 91 32.39 24.08 -4.42
N ALA A 92 31.94 24.03 -5.69
CA ALA A 92 30.76 24.74 -6.12
C ALA A 92 29.49 24.24 -5.40
N LEU A 93 28.66 25.17 -4.96
CA LEU A 93 27.35 24.86 -4.45
C LEU A 93 26.40 24.56 -5.59
N GLN A 94 25.66 23.48 -5.49
CA GLN A 94 24.60 23.10 -6.40
C GLN A 94 23.25 23.22 -5.69
N THR A 95 22.26 23.70 -6.41
CA THR A 95 20.87 23.72 -5.99
C THR A 95 20.07 22.78 -6.86
N LYS A 96 19.34 21.82 -6.27
CA LYS A 96 18.55 20.82 -6.98
C LYS A 96 17.18 20.66 -6.36
N ALA A 97 16.15 20.67 -7.19
CA ALA A 97 14.77 20.39 -6.75
C ALA A 97 14.49 18.89 -6.79
N PHE A 98 13.78 18.43 -5.76
CA PHE A 98 13.33 17.03 -5.63
C PHE A 98 11.85 16.99 -5.35
N THR A 99 11.12 16.11 -6.04
CA THR A 99 9.77 15.73 -5.64
C THR A 99 9.87 14.84 -4.40
N LEU A 100 9.11 15.18 -3.39
CA LEU A 100 9.11 14.44 -2.12
C LEU A 100 8.48 13.05 -2.28
N LYS A 101 9.08 12.08 -1.57
CA LYS A 101 8.53 10.73 -1.41
C LYS A 101 8.07 10.52 0.02
N ALA A 102 6.98 9.78 0.18
CA ALA A 102 6.50 9.35 1.48
C ALA A 102 7.00 7.93 1.80
N TYR A 103 7.47 7.75 3.03
CA TYR A 103 7.94 6.47 3.55
C TYR A 103 7.20 6.14 4.86
N PRO A 104 5.94 5.68 4.77
CA PRO A 104 5.19 5.27 5.96
C PRO A 104 5.85 4.06 6.63
N GLN A 105 5.89 4.07 7.95
CA GLN A 105 6.48 3.02 8.78
C GLN A 105 5.39 2.29 9.55
N GLY A 106 5.46 0.96 9.58
CA GLY A 106 4.45 0.12 10.22
C GLY A 106 3.30 -0.22 9.27
N LYS A 107 2.19 -0.68 9.85
CA LYS A 107 0.96 -1.06 9.14
C LYS A 107 -0.24 -0.41 9.81
N ALA A 108 -1.26 -0.08 9.03
CA ALA A 108 -2.55 0.35 9.56
C ALA A 108 -3.16 -0.74 10.48
N ALA A 109 -4.10 -0.35 11.32
CA ALA A 109 -4.82 -1.29 12.19
C ALA A 109 -5.58 -2.35 11.38
N ASP A 110 -5.89 -3.48 12.01
CA ASP A 110 -6.70 -4.53 11.40
C ASP A 110 -8.05 -3.95 10.91
N GLY A 111 -8.40 -4.26 9.66
CA GLY A 111 -9.58 -3.72 9.00
C GLY A 111 -9.40 -2.32 8.40
N TYR A 112 -8.16 -1.86 8.31
CA TYR A 112 -7.78 -0.60 7.66
C TYR A 112 -6.60 -0.79 6.70
N GLU A 113 -6.48 0.12 5.73
CA GLU A 113 -5.42 0.13 4.72
C GLU A 113 -4.88 1.54 4.55
N ALA A 114 -3.59 1.63 4.25
CA ALA A 114 -2.92 2.88 3.96
C ALA A 114 -3.34 3.41 2.59
N GLY A 115 -3.88 4.61 2.53
CA GLY A 115 -4.31 5.28 1.32
C GLY A 115 -3.28 6.27 0.79
N GLU A 116 -3.77 7.32 0.12
CA GLU A 116 -2.92 8.34 -0.47
C GLU A 116 -2.30 9.26 0.58
N VAL A 117 -1.07 9.72 0.27
CA VAL A 117 -0.35 10.72 1.06
C VAL A 117 -0.34 12.05 0.33
N THR A 118 -0.79 13.09 1.00
CA THR A 118 -0.65 14.48 0.55
C THR A 118 0.46 15.15 1.35
N MET A 119 1.38 15.83 0.65
CA MET A 119 2.51 16.56 1.25
C MET A 119 2.51 18.00 0.80
N VAL A 120 2.78 18.92 1.73
CA VAL A 120 2.88 20.36 1.48
C VAL A 120 4.15 20.91 2.13
N PRO A 121 5.12 21.39 1.33
CA PRO A 121 5.16 21.37 -0.13
C PRO A 121 5.34 19.95 -0.71
N SER A 122 4.96 19.70 -1.97
CA SER A 122 5.17 18.44 -2.67
C SER A 122 6.58 18.30 -3.26
N GLN A 123 7.34 19.40 -3.29
CA GLN A 123 8.72 19.48 -3.77
C GLN A 123 9.55 20.30 -2.78
N VAL A 124 10.82 19.95 -2.66
CA VAL A 124 11.79 20.71 -1.89
C VAL A 124 13.03 21.00 -2.74
N THR A 125 13.69 22.08 -2.39
CA THR A 125 14.97 22.44 -2.99
C THR A 125 16.07 22.13 -1.99
N VAL A 126 17.13 21.43 -2.44
CA VAL A 126 18.29 21.10 -1.65
C VAL A 126 19.50 21.86 -2.20
N LYS A 127 20.21 22.58 -1.34
CA LYS A 127 21.46 23.30 -1.66
C LYS A 127 22.62 22.68 -0.89
N GLY A 128 23.73 22.46 -1.57
CA GLY A 128 24.96 21.92 -0.96
C GLY A 128 26.08 21.72 -1.98
N PRO A 129 27.24 21.22 -1.54
CA PRO A 129 28.36 20.87 -2.42
C PRO A 129 27.95 19.92 -3.53
N THR A 130 28.43 20.12 -4.75
CA THR A 130 28.07 19.32 -5.93
C THR A 130 28.31 17.82 -5.72
N SER A 131 29.41 17.45 -5.04
CA SER A 131 29.75 16.05 -4.72
C SER A 131 28.72 15.40 -3.80
N LEU A 132 28.19 16.14 -2.82
CA LEU A 132 27.18 15.65 -1.87
C LEU A 132 25.79 15.63 -2.50
N ILE A 133 25.41 16.68 -3.23
CA ILE A 133 24.13 16.72 -3.97
C ILE A 133 24.05 15.57 -4.99
N GLY A 134 25.19 15.21 -5.61
CA GLY A 134 25.28 14.09 -6.55
C GLY A 134 24.98 12.72 -5.93
N GLN A 135 25.14 12.56 -4.63
CA GLN A 135 24.84 11.32 -3.90
C GLN A 135 23.34 11.17 -3.60
N ILE A 136 22.60 12.28 -3.60
CA ILE A 136 21.16 12.28 -3.29
C ILE A 136 20.37 11.84 -4.52
N SER A 137 19.78 10.66 -4.44
CA SER A 137 18.88 10.12 -5.46
C SER A 137 17.43 10.57 -5.25
N SER A 138 16.96 10.62 -4.00
CA SER A 138 15.62 11.09 -3.66
C SER A 138 15.59 11.75 -2.29
N VAL A 139 14.57 12.57 -2.08
CA VAL A 139 14.26 13.23 -0.80
C VAL A 139 12.86 12.83 -0.38
N GLY A 140 12.66 12.57 0.90
CA GLY A 140 11.36 12.15 1.39
C GLY A 140 11.20 12.31 2.90
N ILE A 141 10.02 11.99 3.39
CA ILE A 141 9.70 12.02 4.82
C ILE A 141 9.34 10.62 5.31
N ARG A 142 9.78 10.29 6.52
CA ARG A 142 9.35 9.09 7.24
C ARG A 142 8.39 9.46 8.35
N PHE A 143 7.33 8.68 8.48
CA PHE A 143 6.34 8.86 9.55
C PHE A 143 5.69 7.51 9.90
N ASN A 144 5.20 7.41 11.14
CA ASN A 144 4.64 6.17 11.67
C ASN A 144 3.12 6.10 11.41
N ILE A 145 2.66 4.94 10.93
CA ILE A 145 1.25 4.60 10.73
C ILE A 145 0.85 3.33 11.51
N ASP A 146 1.75 2.80 12.33
CA ASP A 146 1.51 1.53 13.02
C ASP A 146 0.27 1.60 13.91
N GLY A 147 -0.66 0.68 13.66
CA GLY A 147 -1.94 0.62 14.37
C GLY A 147 -2.91 1.76 14.05
N ALA A 148 -2.67 2.53 12.99
CA ALA A 148 -3.55 3.64 12.63
C ALA A 148 -4.92 3.16 12.13
N ALA A 149 -6.01 3.71 12.71
CA ALA A 149 -7.41 3.46 12.35
C ALA A 149 -8.13 4.73 11.88
N ALA A 150 -7.40 5.81 11.71
CA ALA A 150 -7.86 7.11 11.21
C ALA A 150 -6.69 7.82 10.53
N ASP A 151 -6.98 8.84 9.73
CA ASP A 151 -5.99 9.63 9.01
C ASP A 151 -4.84 10.08 9.92
N VAL A 152 -3.62 9.94 9.42
CA VAL A 152 -2.40 10.32 10.11
C VAL A 152 -1.85 11.58 9.48
N GLY A 153 -1.64 12.62 10.29
CA GLY A 153 -1.09 13.88 9.82
C GLY A 153 -0.09 14.46 10.79
N GLY A 154 0.82 15.28 10.27
CA GLY A 154 1.85 15.92 11.05
C GLY A 154 2.82 16.72 10.22
N THR A 155 3.96 17.04 10.83
CA THR A 155 5.12 17.62 10.16
C THR A 155 6.33 16.72 10.33
N ALA A 156 7.15 16.62 9.29
CA ALA A 156 8.37 15.84 9.30
C ALA A 156 9.48 16.56 8.57
N THR A 157 10.71 16.42 9.07
CA THR A 157 11.90 16.94 8.41
C THR A 157 12.27 16.03 7.25
N PRO A 158 12.53 16.58 6.04
CA PRO A 158 12.98 15.81 4.90
C PRO A 158 14.29 15.08 5.17
N GLU A 159 14.36 13.83 4.76
CA GLU A 159 15.56 13.00 4.78
C GLU A 159 16.06 12.74 3.36
N TYR A 160 17.35 12.50 3.22
CA TYR A 160 18.01 12.27 1.96
C TYR A 160 18.30 10.77 1.77
N PHE A 161 18.12 10.28 0.56
CA PHE A 161 18.29 8.86 0.24
C PHE A 161 19.22 8.67 -0.96
N ASP A 162 20.05 7.64 -0.90
CA ASP A 162 20.90 7.19 -2.00
C ASP A 162 20.07 6.44 -3.08
N ALA A 163 20.74 5.97 -4.13
CA ALA A 163 20.11 5.20 -5.21
C ALA A 163 19.59 3.82 -4.75
N ASN A 164 20.06 3.30 -3.62
CA ASN A 164 19.63 2.03 -3.04
C ASN A 164 18.48 2.21 -2.01
N GLY A 165 18.09 3.46 -1.73
CA GLY A 165 17.06 3.79 -0.73
C GLY A 165 17.59 3.85 0.71
N ASN A 166 18.91 3.86 0.93
CA ASN A 166 19.48 4.06 2.25
C ASN A 166 19.49 5.54 2.62
N VAL A 167 19.27 5.84 3.90
CA VAL A 167 19.35 7.20 4.41
C VAL A 167 20.80 7.69 4.43
N LEU A 168 21.02 8.87 3.87
CA LEU A 168 22.30 9.58 3.90
C LEU A 168 22.35 10.46 5.16
N SER A 169 22.90 9.96 6.26
CA SER A 169 23.02 10.68 7.54
C SER A 169 24.23 11.59 7.62
N ASP A 170 25.27 11.36 6.80
CA ASP A 170 26.59 11.97 6.93
C ASP A 170 26.86 13.11 5.93
N LEU A 171 25.81 13.78 5.44
CA LEU A 171 25.97 14.89 4.50
C LEU A 171 26.41 16.21 5.17
N GLY A 172 26.42 16.24 6.52
CA GLY A 172 26.86 17.39 7.32
C GLY A 172 25.95 18.62 7.18
N ASP A 173 26.36 19.72 7.83
CA ASP A 173 25.62 20.98 7.83
C ASP A 173 25.69 21.75 6.50
N SER A 174 26.54 21.30 5.57
CA SER A 174 26.72 21.91 4.26
C SER A 174 25.57 21.60 3.28
N VAL A 175 24.78 20.57 3.56
CA VAL A 175 23.58 20.23 2.75
C VAL A 175 22.35 20.70 3.50
N LYS A 176 21.59 21.59 2.88
CA LYS A 176 20.39 22.19 3.50
C LYS A 176 19.17 22.06 2.59
N THR A 177 18.05 21.67 3.18
CA THR A 177 16.74 21.78 2.52
C THR A 177 16.22 23.21 2.68
N VAL A 178 15.87 23.83 1.55
CA VAL A 178 15.21 25.15 1.56
C VAL A 178 13.71 24.90 1.74
N GLY A 179 13.11 25.52 2.77
CA GLY A 179 11.66 25.42 3.03
C GLY A 179 11.29 24.76 4.36
N GLY A 180 12.25 24.16 5.06
CA GLY A 180 12.00 23.58 6.39
C GLY A 180 11.22 22.27 6.38
N ASP A 181 10.41 22.07 7.43
CA ASP A 181 9.60 20.85 7.59
C ASP A 181 8.45 20.76 6.59
N VAL A 182 8.05 19.54 6.28
CA VAL A 182 6.97 19.21 5.36
C VAL A 182 5.75 18.77 6.16
N SER A 183 4.62 19.42 5.91
CA SER A 183 3.33 18.96 6.43
C SER A 183 2.83 17.79 5.57
N TYR A 184 2.34 16.75 6.21
CA TYR A 184 1.77 15.59 5.51
C TYR A 184 0.43 15.19 6.11
N THR A 185 -0.39 14.59 5.28
CA THR A 185 -1.62 13.88 5.67
C THR A 185 -1.73 12.61 4.86
N MET A 186 -1.85 11.48 5.53
CA MET A 186 -2.08 10.17 4.94
C MET A 186 -3.49 9.70 5.28
N GLN A 187 -4.24 9.35 4.27
CA GLN A 187 -5.56 8.76 4.46
C GLN A 187 -5.42 7.32 4.96
N ILE A 188 -6.25 6.95 5.93
CA ILE A 188 -6.37 5.57 6.40
C ILE A 188 -7.76 5.07 6.01
N LEU A 189 -7.79 4.23 4.99
CA LEU A 189 -9.00 3.71 4.40
C LEU A 189 -9.55 2.54 5.22
N LYS A 190 -10.86 2.46 5.35
CA LYS A 190 -11.50 1.30 5.98
C LYS A 190 -11.56 0.15 4.98
N VAL A 191 -11.33 -1.07 5.46
CA VAL A 191 -11.49 -2.30 4.66
C VAL A 191 -12.84 -2.94 4.97
N LYS A 192 -13.51 -3.42 3.93
CA LYS A 192 -14.77 -4.15 4.00
C LYS A 192 -14.69 -5.39 3.11
N GLU A 193 -15.15 -6.52 3.63
CA GLU A 193 -15.35 -7.71 2.82
C GLU A 193 -16.63 -7.59 2.00
N VAL A 194 -16.53 -7.80 0.69
CA VAL A 194 -17.63 -7.67 -0.27
C VAL A 194 -17.77 -9.00 -1.02
N PRO A 195 -18.91 -9.68 -0.95
CA PRO A 195 -19.17 -10.89 -1.69
C PRO A 195 -19.25 -10.61 -3.19
N LEU A 196 -18.81 -11.60 -3.98
CA LEU A 196 -18.93 -11.59 -5.44
C LEU A 196 -20.25 -12.24 -5.85
N ASP A 197 -20.92 -11.65 -6.83
CA ASP A 197 -22.10 -12.20 -7.50
C ASP A 197 -21.89 -12.18 -9.01
N PHE A 198 -22.30 -13.24 -9.70
CA PHE A 198 -22.07 -13.42 -11.13
C PHE A 198 -23.38 -13.47 -11.88
N ASP A 199 -23.64 -12.42 -12.65
CA ASP A 199 -24.82 -12.34 -13.53
C ASP A 199 -24.51 -13.03 -14.87
N VAL A 200 -24.92 -14.29 -14.98
CA VAL A 200 -24.64 -15.16 -16.12
C VAL A 200 -25.79 -15.11 -17.11
N SER A 201 -25.47 -14.82 -18.36
CA SER A 201 -26.43 -14.70 -19.47
C SER A 201 -26.48 -15.93 -20.36
N GLY A 202 -27.55 -16.03 -21.15
CA GLY A 202 -27.74 -17.09 -22.16
C GLY A 202 -28.40 -18.34 -21.58
N GLU A 203 -28.75 -19.27 -22.49
CA GLU A 203 -29.33 -20.58 -22.18
C GLU A 203 -28.41 -21.68 -22.70
N VAL A 204 -28.20 -22.71 -21.89
CA VAL A 204 -27.41 -23.87 -22.30
C VAL A 204 -28.12 -24.65 -23.41
N ALA A 205 -27.40 -25.53 -24.09
CA ALA A 205 -27.99 -26.41 -25.12
C ALA A 205 -29.03 -27.38 -24.53
N ASP A 206 -29.98 -27.81 -25.36
CA ASP A 206 -30.95 -28.82 -24.99
C ASP A 206 -30.26 -30.08 -24.43
N GLY A 207 -30.81 -30.61 -23.34
CA GLY A 207 -30.23 -31.75 -22.64
C GLY A 207 -29.06 -31.42 -21.70
N TYR A 208 -28.83 -30.12 -21.41
CA TYR A 208 -27.84 -29.65 -20.45
C TYR A 208 -28.48 -28.72 -19.43
N ARG A 209 -27.79 -28.48 -18.32
CA ARG A 209 -28.20 -27.58 -17.24
C ARG A 209 -27.01 -26.79 -16.75
N TYR A 210 -27.20 -25.47 -16.59
CA TYR A 210 -26.27 -24.62 -15.88
C TYR A 210 -26.47 -24.81 -14.39
N THR A 211 -25.40 -25.13 -13.65
CA THR A 211 -25.46 -25.45 -12.22
C THR A 211 -24.81 -24.38 -11.33
N GLY A 212 -24.21 -23.34 -11.91
CA GLY A 212 -23.70 -22.21 -11.20
C GLY A 212 -22.24 -21.86 -11.54
N PRO A 213 -21.75 -20.72 -11.08
CA PRO A 213 -20.36 -20.34 -11.20
C PRO A 213 -19.53 -21.05 -10.12
N LYS A 214 -18.35 -21.51 -10.50
CA LYS A 214 -17.33 -22.05 -9.60
C LYS A 214 -16.09 -21.17 -9.64
N THR A 215 -15.69 -20.64 -8.50
CA THR A 215 -14.46 -19.87 -8.31
C THR A 215 -13.89 -20.15 -6.92
N ASP A 216 -12.58 -19.96 -6.77
CA ASP A 216 -11.90 -20.09 -5.48
C ASP A 216 -12.12 -18.87 -4.59
N ILE A 217 -12.45 -17.71 -5.21
CA ILE A 217 -12.68 -16.43 -4.52
C ILE A 217 -14.17 -16.13 -4.50
N LYS A 218 -14.77 -16.10 -3.31
CA LYS A 218 -16.21 -15.80 -3.11
C LYS A 218 -16.48 -14.39 -2.62
N SER A 219 -15.48 -13.76 -2.06
CA SER A 219 -15.53 -12.38 -1.55
C SER A 219 -14.16 -11.74 -1.71
N VAL A 220 -14.13 -10.42 -1.74
CA VAL A 220 -12.91 -9.62 -1.82
C VAL A 220 -12.89 -8.58 -0.72
N SER A 221 -11.71 -8.27 -0.22
CA SER A 221 -11.49 -7.15 0.69
C SER A 221 -11.34 -5.87 -0.12
N VAL A 222 -12.16 -4.88 0.16
CA VAL A 222 -12.20 -3.58 -0.54
C VAL A 222 -11.89 -2.47 0.45
N ALA A 223 -10.89 -1.65 0.12
CA ALA A 223 -10.52 -0.45 0.87
C ALA A 223 -11.13 0.80 0.23
N GLY A 224 -11.58 1.74 1.06
CA GLY A 224 -12.11 3.01 0.60
C GLY A 224 -12.61 3.90 1.73
N LEU A 225 -13.13 5.08 1.37
CA LEU A 225 -13.81 5.95 2.32
C LEU A 225 -15.10 5.29 2.81
N LYS A 226 -15.50 5.61 4.03
CA LYS A 226 -16.70 5.03 4.65
C LYS A 226 -17.98 5.28 3.82
N THR A 227 -18.06 6.43 3.15
CA THR A 227 -19.16 6.78 2.26
C THR A 227 -19.24 5.88 1.03
N ASP A 228 -18.08 5.59 0.42
CA ASP A 228 -17.99 4.81 -0.80
C ASP A 228 -18.24 3.32 -0.51
N LEU A 229 -17.66 2.82 0.59
CA LEU A 229 -17.92 1.46 1.08
C LEU A 229 -19.39 1.21 1.47
N ALA A 230 -20.13 2.25 1.87
CA ALA A 230 -21.53 2.12 2.19
C ALA A 230 -22.41 1.87 0.95
N SER A 231 -21.95 2.28 -0.23
CA SER A 231 -22.65 2.10 -1.51
C SER A 231 -22.53 0.69 -2.07
N VAL A 232 -21.56 -0.11 -1.60
CA VAL A 232 -21.27 -1.44 -2.13
C VAL A 232 -21.55 -2.50 -1.09
N SER A 233 -22.59 -3.31 -1.33
CA SER A 233 -22.92 -4.49 -0.50
C SER A 233 -22.48 -5.80 -1.15
N THR A 234 -22.43 -5.83 -2.49
CA THR A 234 -22.06 -6.98 -3.31
C THR A 234 -21.40 -6.44 -4.57
N LEU A 235 -20.36 -7.10 -5.05
CA LEU A 235 -19.74 -6.79 -6.33
C LEU A 235 -20.37 -7.70 -7.40
N THR A 236 -21.26 -7.13 -8.21
CA THR A 236 -21.92 -7.86 -9.29
C THR A 236 -21.08 -7.81 -10.55
N ILE A 237 -20.69 -8.98 -11.01
CA ILE A 237 -19.87 -9.17 -12.20
C ILE A 237 -20.80 -9.57 -13.33
N GLN A 238 -20.81 -8.81 -14.41
CA GLN A 238 -21.64 -9.03 -15.59
C GLN A 238 -20.85 -8.75 -16.85
N GLY A 239 -21.19 -9.40 -17.93
CA GLY A 239 -20.54 -9.11 -19.21
C GLY A 239 -20.58 -10.27 -20.19
N PRO A 240 -20.08 -10.05 -21.42
CA PRO A 240 -20.14 -11.04 -22.50
C PRO A 240 -19.34 -12.31 -22.22
N SER A 241 -18.34 -12.26 -21.32
CA SER A 241 -17.56 -13.43 -20.88
C SER A 241 -18.40 -14.41 -20.07
N LEU A 242 -19.41 -13.91 -19.33
CA LEU A 242 -20.31 -14.70 -18.50
C LEU A 242 -21.55 -15.14 -19.31
N ASN A 243 -21.31 -15.95 -20.34
CA ASN A 243 -22.37 -16.37 -21.26
C ASN A 243 -22.31 -17.87 -21.49
N VAL A 244 -23.41 -18.55 -21.22
CA VAL A 244 -23.57 -20.00 -21.42
C VAL A 244 -24.41 -20.36 -22.64
N GLN A 245 -24.68 -19.40 -23.54
CA GLN A 245 -25.54 -19.62 -24.70
C GLN A 245 -25.09 -20.82 -25.54
N GLY A 246 -25.94 -21.85 -25.65
CA GLY A 246 -25.68 -23.07 -26.43
C GLY A 246 -24.56 -23.95 -25.84
N ALA A 247 -24.14 -23.72 -24.62
CA ALA A 247 -23.02 -24.47 -24.02
C ALA A 247 -23.42 -25.93 -23.74
N THR A 248 -22.49 -26.84 -24.06
CA THR A 248 -22.58 -28.32 -23.84
C THR A 248 -21.48 -28.81 -22.88
N LYS A 249 -20.66 -27.91 -22.38
CA LYS A 249 -19.55 -28.15 -21.44
C LYS A 249 -19.31 -26.88 -20.62
N ASN A 250 -18.54 -27.02 -19.58
CA ASN A 250 -18.11 -25.87 -18.76
C ASN A 250 -17.49 -24.76 -19.63
N VAL A 251 -17.81 -23.52 -19.29
CA VAL A 251 -17.22 -22.32 -19.89
C VAL A 251 -16.25 -21.69 -18.90
N GLU A 252 -15.01 -21.52 -19.32
CA GLU A 252 -13.98 -20.88 -18.48
C GLU A 252 -13.86 -19.40 -18.85
N CYS A 253 -13.87 -18.54 -17.85
CA CYS A 253 -13.79 -17.09 -17.98
C CYS A 253 -12.67 -16.55 -17.10
N GLU A 254 -11.88 -15.64 -17.65
CA GLU A 254 -10.91 -14.83 -16.90
C GLU A 254 -11.51 -13.43 -16.72
N ILE A 255 -11.55 -12.95 -15.48
CA ILE A 255 -12.25 -11.71 -15.08
C ILE A 255 -11.32 -10.86 -14.27
N ASP A 256 -11.13 -9.60 -14.65
CA ASP A 256 -10.49 -8.59 -13.85
C ASP A 256 -11.55 -7.89 -12.97
N LEU A 257 -11.40 -8.02 -11.66
CA LEU A 257 -12.35 -7.49 -10.69
C LEU A 257 -12.29 -5.95 -10.60
N ASP A 258 -11.17 -5.34 -10.98
CA ASP A 258 -11.03 -3.88 -10.96
C ASP A 258 -11.97 -3.20 -11.96
N ASP A 259 -12.34 -3.89 -13.05
CA ASP A 259 -13.29 -3.38 -14.05
C ASP A 259 -14.70 -3.18 -13.48
N TYR A 260 -15.02 -3.83 -12.36
CA TYR A 260 -16.35 -3.81 -11.73
C TYR A 260 -16.38 -2.99 -10.46
N LEU A 261 -15.23 -2.47 -10.05
CA LEU A 261 -15.13 -1.70 -8.81
C LEU A 261 -15.63 -0.28 -9.00
N PRO A 262 -16.51 0.24 -8.14
CA PRO A 262 -16.86 1.66 -8.14
C PRO A 262 -15.64 2.54 -7.88
N SER A 263 -15.63 3.73 -8.48
CA SER A 263 -14.57 4.72 -8.27
C SER A 263 -14.39 5.06 -6.78
N GLY A 264 -13.14 5.25 -6.36
CA GLY A 264 -12.79 5.54 -4.97
C GLY A 264 -12.63 4.31 -4.08
N LEU A 265 -12.79 3.12 -4.64
CA LEU A 265 -12.56 1.85 -3.96
C LEU A 265 -11.36 1.12 -4.59
N THR A 266 -10.67 0.31 -3.79
CA THR A 266 -9.52 -0.49 -4.24
C THR A 266 -9.58 -1.88 -3.62
N ILE A 267 -9.32 -2.93 -4.40
CA ILE A 267 -9.19 -4.29 -3.88
C ILE A 267 -7.85 -4.42 -3.16
N VAL A 268 -7.85 -5.01 -1.99
CA VAL A 268 -6.66 -5.20 -1.15
C VAL A 268 -6.53 -6.66 -0.72
N GLY A 269 -5.31 -7.07 -0.41
CA GLY A 269 -5.03 -8.42 0.11
C GLY A 269 -5.04 -9.54 -0.94
N LEU A 270 -5.13 -9.22 -2.23
CA LEU A 270 -4.96 -10.17 -3.33
C LEU A 270 -3.65 -9.88 -4.07
N ASP A 271 -2.97 -10.94 -4.53
CA ASP A 271 -1.77 -10.82 -5.37
C ASP A 271 -2.13 -10.39 -6.80
N SER A 272 -3.35 -10.70 -7.25
CA SER A 272 -3.91 -10.31 -8.55
C SER A 272 -5.40 -10.09 -8.43
N THR A 273 -5.91 -9.06 -9.11
CA THR A 273 -7.35 -8.78 -9.24
C THR A 273 -8.02 -9.62 -10.32
N THR A 274 -7.24 -10.31 -11.13
CA THR A 274 -7.73 -11.24 -12.16
C THR A 274 -8.03 -12.61 -11.56
N ILE A 275 -9.27 -13.09 -11.73
CA ILE A 275 -9.75 -14.37 -11.22
C ILE A 275 -10.24 -15.28 -12.36
N ASN A 276 -10.15 -16.60 -12.13
CA ASN A 276 -10.73 -17.58 -13.00
C ASN A 276 -12.10 -18.03 -12.47
N VAL A 277 -13.10 -18.01 -13.35
CA VAL A 277 -14.46 -18.44 -13.06
C VAL A 277 -14.86 -19.51 -14.05
N THR A 278 -15.33 -20.66 -13.57
CA THR A 278 -15.87 -21.74 -14.38
C THR A 278 -17.38 -21.73 -14.27
N LEU A 279 -18.08 -21.48 -15.38
CA LEU A 279 -19.52 -21.64 -15.48
C LEU A 279 -19.82 -23.13 -15.69
N GLN A 280 -20.36 -23.78 -14.67
CA GLN A 280 -20.59 -25.22 -14.70
C GLN A 280 -21.79 -25.57 -15.54
N VAL A 281 -21.61 -26.45 -16.54
CA VAL A 281 -22.65 -26.95 -17.42
C VAL A 281 -22.60 -28.46 -17.41
N GLU A 282 -23.68 -29.07 -16.95
CA GLU A 282 -23.77 -30.52 -16.76
C GLU A 282 -24.82 -31.12 -17.71
N LYS A 283 -24.53 -32.32 -18.16
CA LYS A 283 -25.44 -33.08 -19.05
C LYS A 283 -26.58 -33.69 -18.24
N LEU A 284 -27.83 -33.48 -18.70
CA LEU A 284 -28.98 -34.17 -18.15
C LEU A 284 -29.04 -35.63 -18.69
N ILE A 285 -29.34 -36.53 -17.78
CA ILE A 285 -29.60 -37.93 -18.12
C ILE A 285 -31.07 -38.26 -17.95
N GLU A 286 -31.56 -39.27 -18.72
CA GLU A 286 -32.89 -39.83 -18.54
C GLU A 286 -32.83 -41.07 -17.68
N LYS A 287 -33.75 -41.17 -16.69
CA LYS A 287 -33.92 -42.35 -15.86
C LYS A 287 -35.40 -42.76 -15.85
N THR A 288 -35.70 -44.04 -16.11
CA THR A 288 -37.04 -44.56 -16.04
C THR A 288 -37.27 -45.15 -14.66
N PHE A 289 -38.37 -44.77 -14.08
CA PHE A 289 -38.85 -45.27 -12.77
C PHE A 289 -40.14 -46.08 -12.98
N THR A 290 -40.16 -47.27 -12.43
CA THR A 290 -41.38 -48.09 -12.39
C THR A 290 -42.20 -47.67 -11.16
N VAL A 291 -43.39 -47.18 -11.38
CA VAL A 291 -44.35 -46.78 -10.32
C VAL A 291 -45.20 -47.99 -9.94
N LYS A 292 -45.21 -48.26 -8.63
CA LYS A 292 -46.05 -49.32 -8.09
C LYS A 292 -47.35 -48.72 -7.55
N PRO A 293 -48.42 -49.52 -7.42
CA PRO A 293 -49.70 -49.08 -6.86
C PRO A 293 -49.54 -48.37 -5.50
N GLU A 294 -48.62 -48.82 -4.70
CA GLU A 294 -48.30 -48.26 -3.37
C GLU A 294 -47.68 -46.84 -3.41
N ASP A 295 -47.09 -46.45 -4.53
CA ASP A 295 -46.46 -45.15 -4.77
C ASP A 295 -47.50 -44.09 -5.19
N VAL A 296 -48.75 -44.49 -5.47
CA VAL A 296 -49.83 -43.64 -6.00
C VAL A 296 -50.77 -43.21 -4.86
N THR A 297 -50.92 -41.90 -4.71
CA THR A 297 -51.88 -41.32 -3.77
C THR A 297 -53.19 -40.98 -4.50
N LEU A 298 -54.31 -41.54 -4.03
CA LEU A 298 -55.61 -41.26 -4.60
C LEU A 298 -56.27 -40.09 -3.85
N ASN A 299 -56.57 -39.00 -4.56
CA ASN A 299 -57.27 -37.82 -4.07
C ASN A 299 -58.78 -37.90 -4.41
N GLY A 300 -59.64 -37.23 -3.64
CA GLY A 300 -61.05 -37.13 -3.89
C GLY A 300 -61.85 -38.42 -3.70
N LYS A 301 -61.32 -39.35 -2.86
CA LYS A 301 -61.99 -40.60 -2.51
C LYS A 301 -63.36 -40.35 -1.90
N ASN A 302 -64.38 -41.07 -2.41
CA ASN A 302 -65.67 -41.13 -1.74
C ASN A 302 -65.63 -42.20 -0.61
N SER A 303 -65.98 -41.82 0.59
CA SER A 303 -65.92 -42.71 1.77
C SER A 303 -66.80 -43.96 1.69
N SER A 304 -67.72 -43.99 0.75
CA SER A 304 -68.63 -45.15 0.51
C SER A 304 -68.04 -46.22 -0.38
N TYR A 305 -66.84 -45.96 -0.99
CA TYR A 305 -66.21 -46.88 -1.90
C TYR A 305 -64.83 -47.28 -1.42
N SER A 306 -64.43 -48.50 -1.80
CA SER A 306 -63.03 -48.95 -1.69
C SER A 306 -62.35 -48.80 -3.02
N TYR A 307 -61.17 -48.21 -3.01
CA TYR A 307 -60.38 -47.96 -4.24
C TYR A 307 -59.14 -48.82 -4.20
N THR A 308 -58.89 -49.52 -5.30
CA THR A 308 -57.66 -50.30 -5.50
C THR A 308 -57.06 -49.85 -6.81
N VAL A 309 -55.77 -49.53 -6.77
CA VAL A 309 -54.97 -49.27 -7.99
C VAL A 309 -54.53 -50.62 -8.48
N GLU A 310 -54.89 -50.97 -9.74
CA GLU A 310 -54.43 -52.21 -10.32
C GLU A 310 -52.96 -52.15 -10.65
N ASP A 311 -52.26 -53.31 -10.64
CA ASP A 311 -50.85 -53.45 -10.91
C ASP A 311 -50.59 -53.23 -12.39
N THR A 312 -50.60 -51.97 -12.82
CA THR A 312 -50.21 -51.57 -14.16
C THR A 312 -48.74 -51.17 -14.11
N LYS A 313 -47.96 -51.62 -15.08
CA LYS A 313 -46.58 -51.22 -15.27
C LYS A 313 -46.52 -49.77 -15.75
N MET A 314 -46.74 -48.83 -14.82
CA MET A 314 -46.57 -47.42 -15.13
C MET A 314 -45.07 -47.08 -15.08
N GLU A 315 -44.56 -46.60 -16.18
CA GLU A 315 -43.18 -46.13 -16.29
C GLU A 315 -43.19 -44.61 -16.43
N VAL A 316 -42.41 -43.94 -15.58
CA VAL A 316 -42.21 -42.48 -15.63
C VAL A 316 -40.77 -42.21 -16.00
N LYS A 317 -40.54 -41.53 -17.13
CA LYS A 317 -39.22 -41.06 -17.52
C LYS A 317 -39.00 -39.67 -16.94
N VAL A 318 -37.91 -39.49 -16.22
CA VAL A 318 -37.50 -38.25 -15.64
C VAL A 318 -36.14 -37.87 -16.17
N GLN A 319 -35.99 -36.63 -16.61
CA GLN A 319 -34.73 -36.04 -17.02
C GLN A 319 -34.20 -35.12 -15.92
N GLY A 320 -32.94 -35.29 -15.57
CA GLY A 320 -32.31 -34.52 -14.51
C GLY A 320 -30.83 -34.78 -14.42
N LEU A 321 -30.15 -34.11 -13.45
CA LEU A 321 -28.75 -34.40 -13.15
C LEU A 321 -28.62 -35.83 -12.57
N GLU A 322 -27.49 -36.47 -12.79
CA GLU A 322 -27.22 -37.83 -12.29
C GLU A 322 -27.36 -37.90 -10.76
N GLU A 323 -26.87 -36.90 -10.07
CA GLU A 323 -26.91 -36.83 -8.59
C GLU A 323 -28.37 -36.75 -8.10
N ASP A 324 -29.17 -35.84 -8.70
CA ASP A 324 -30.58 -35.68 -8.37
C ASP A 324 -31.37 -36.99 -8.60
N LEU A 325 -31.18 -37.60 -9.76
CA LEU A 325 -31.87 -38.84 -10.15
C LEU A 325 -31.40 -40.04 -9.37
N SER A 326 -30.18 -40.07 -8.85
CA SER A 326 -29.67 -41.13 -8.00
C SER A 326 -30.41 -41.23 -6.68
N SER A 327 -30.81 -40.08 -6.14
CA SER A 327 -31.52 -39.94 -4.87
C SER A 327 -33.06 -40.04 -5.00
N LEU A 328 -33.58 -40.03 -6.24
CA LEU A 328 -35.00 -40.07 -6.53
C LEU A 328 -35.53 -41.52 -6.57
N SER A 329 -36.72 -41.72 -6.02
CA SER A 329 -37.51 -42.99 -6.10
C SER A 329 -38.93 -42.71 -6.47
N ALA A 330 -39.70 -43.68 -6.99
CA ALA A 330 -41.10 -43.54 -7.36
C ALA A 330 -41.95 -43.00 -6.19
N ALA A 331 -41.71 -43.49 -4.98
CA ALA A 331 -42.41 -43.04 -3.76
C ALA A 331 -42.16 -41.55 -3.43
N LYS A 332 -41.00 -40.97 -3.80
CA LYS A 332 -40.69 -39.56 -3.61
C LYS A 332 -41.26 -38.61 -4.68
N MET A 333 -41.77 -39.17 -5.79
CA MET A 333 -42.35 -38.38 -6.90
C MET A 333 -43.69 -37.79 -6.58
N ASN A 334 -44.33 -38.23 -5.48
CA ASN A 334 -45.65 -37.75 -5.00
C ASN A 334 -46.72 -37.82 -6.10
N ILE A 335 -46.82 -38.97 -6.76
CA ILE A 335 -47.75 -39.22 -7.83
C ILE A 335 -49.17 -39.23 -7.27
N ARG A 336 -50.07 -38.42 -7.84
CA ARG A 336 -51.42 -38.25 -7.37
C ARG A 336 -52.39 -38.48 -8.50
N VAL A 337 -53.45 -39.25 -8.24
CA VAL A 337 -54.56 -39.49 -9.16
C VAL A 337 -55.84 -38.95 -8.52
N ASP A 338 -56.60 -38.11 -9.23
CA ASP A 338 -57.89 -37.64 -8.77
C ASP A 338 -58.98 -38.64 -9.16
N VAL A 339 -59.64 -39.19 -8.18
CA VAL A 339 -60.74 -40.12 -8.32
C VAL A 339 -62.11 -39.49 -7.95
N SER A 340 -62.18 -38.17 -7.90
CA SER A 340 -63.39 -37.42 -7.62
C SER A 340 -64.48 -37.77 -8.66
N GLY A 341 -65.68 -38.14 -8.18
CA GLY A 341 -66.83 -38.45 -9.06
C GLY A 341 -66.81 -39.81 -9.72
N MET A 342 -65.78 -40.65 -9.46
CA MET A 342 -65.73 -42.01 -9.97
C MET A 342 -66.67 -42.92 -9.15
N GLY A 343 -67.58 -43.62 -9.84
CA GLY A 343 -68.47 -44.60 -9.27
C GLY A 343 -67.92 -46.01 -9.13
N LEU A 344 -68.83 -47.00 -8.93
CA LEU A 344 -68.43 -48.40 -8.93
C LEU A 344 -68.00 -48.85 -10.34
N GLY A 345 -66.94 -49.63 -10.42
CA GLY A 345 -66.41 -50.19 -11.67
C GLY A 345 -64.95 -49.85 -11.89
N GLU A 346 -64.46 -50.29 -13.02
CA GLU A 346 -63.09 -50.02 -13.46
C GLU A 346 -63.03 -48.68 -14.20
N HIS A 347 -62.11 -47.85 -13.80
CA HIS A 347 -61.89 -46.50 -14.36
C HIS A 347 -60.45 -46.28 -14.73
N THR A 348 -60.21 -45.55 -15.80
CA THR A 348 -58.89 -45.09 -16.19
C THR A 348 -58.77 -43.60 -15.84
N ALA A 349 -57.77 -43.21 -15.07
CA ALA A 349 -57.49 -41.85 -14.69
C ALA A 349 -56.07 -41.45 -15.05
N ALA A 350 -55.86 -40.17 -15.34
CA ALA A 350 -54.53 -39.63 -15.51
C ALA A 350 -53.90 -39.31 -14.13
N ALA A 351 -52.59 -39.52 -14.04
CA ALA A 351 -51.76 -39.20 -12.88
C ALA A 351 -51.13 -37.80 -12.99
#